data_75b5f6a02f395b77b2980bafc3007dca
#
_entry.id   75b5f6a02f395b77b2980bafc3007dca
#
_cell.length_a   1.000
_cell.length_b   1.000
_cell.length_c   1.000
_cell.angle_alpha   90.00
_cell.angle_beta   90.00
_cell.angle_gamma   90.00
#
_symmetry.space_group_name_H-M   'P 1'
#
loop_
_entity.id
_entity.type
_entity.pdbx_description
1 polymer ?
#
loop_
_entity_poly.entity_id
_entity_poly.type
_entity_poly.pdbx_seq_one_letter_code
_entity_poly.pdbx_strand_id
1 'polypeptide(L)'
;MKRIASCGLGAIALCAAVTAPAFAQDVTITNARLVLGDGAAPIEGGTVVVRGGTVVYAGPASGVPAGSSSIDAGGAWVTPGLFATVTTLGLADVSAVGESNDITARGSPFSAALDAATAINPASQHILVHRAAGITRAATSTLPSGSIFAGQGAIIDLDGDTNPVMQARAFQMINLGEGGADRAGGSRVAAYALLSAALREAQALAGKAGIPETTEIAKGDDVLLSRFDAEALVPVVTGRQKLYIAVERAADIRAVLGLKTQYPRLDMVLVGATEGWLVAREIAAAGVPVIANAMTDLPETFEQLGATQSNAGRLAAAGVKVALNASTLQDPRRLQQAAGNLVALTRMPGASGMDWGKAFAAISSVPADISGMGGKAGVLKAGALGDVVMWDGDPLEVGSVPTRVFIGGVEQSLENHQTGLRDRYIDLDESDRPKAYDW
;
A
#
# COMPACT_ATOMS: atom_id res chain seq x y z
N MET A 1 -60.26 48.88 -18.55
CA MET A 1 -59.98 48.23 -17.25
C MET A 1 -58.84 47.20 -17.45
N LYS A 2 -57.62 47.57 -17.13
CA LYS A 2 -56.45 46.73 -17.30
C LYS A 2 -56.10 46.11 -15.92
N ARG A 3 -56.05 44.79 -15.86
CA ARG A 3 -55.53 44.08 -14.69
C ARG A 3 -54.05 43.78 -14.91
N ILE A 4 -53.21 44.28 -14.04
CA ILE A 4 -51.78 44.01 -13.95
C ILE A 4 -51.59 42.76 -13.11
N ALA A 5 -51.03 41.72 -13.72
CA ALA A 5 -50.59 40.51 -13.02
C ALA A 5 -49.14 40.73 -12.51
N SER A 6 -48.95 40.69 -11.21
CA SER A 6 -47.62 40.73 -10.57
C SER A 6 -47.03 39.31 -10.53
N CYS A 7 -45.94 39.08 -11.27
CA CYS A 7 -45.09 37.88 -11.15
C CYS A 7 -44.16 38.08 -9.94
N GLY A 8 -44.35 37.25 -8.90
CA GLY A 8 -43.38 37.17 -7.79
C GLY A 8 -42.19 36.30 -8.20
N LEU A 9 -40.99 36.89 -8.22
CA LEU A 9 -39.74 36.14 -8.32
C LEU A 9 -39.43 35.53 -6.95
N GLY A 10 -39.55 34.19 -6.87
CA GLY A 10 -39.00 33.42 -5.76
C GLY A 10 -37.49 33.25 -5.94
N ALA A 11 -36.71 33.89 -5.06
CA ALA A 11 -35.27 33.67 -5.01
C ALA A 11 -35.01 32.32 -4.31
N ILE A 12 -34.55 31.32 -5.07
CA ILE A 12 -34.00 30.07 -4.54
C ILE A 12 -32.57 30.38 -4.07
N ALA A 13 -32.39 30.51 -2.76
CA ALA A 13 -31.06 30.58 -2.16
C ALA A 13 -30.42 29.18 -2.20
N LEU A 14 -29.51 28.97 -3.14
CA LEU A 14 -28.66 27.81 -3.22
C LEU A 14 -27.58 27.95 -2.12
N CYS A 15 -27.78 27.34 -0.95
CA CYS A 15 -26.72 27.21 0.05
C CYS A 15 -25.65 26.26 -0.48
N ALA A 16 -24.62 26.79 -1.11
CA ALA A 16 -23.37 26.08 -1.33
C ALA A 16 -22.74 25.84 0.07
N ALA A 17 -22.79 24.61 0.54
CA ALA A 17 -22.01 24.18 1.68
C ALA A 17 -20.53 24.28 1.28
N VAL A 18 -19.87 25.35 1.67
CA VAL A 18 -18.40 25.47 1.59
C VAL A 18 -17.87 24.52 2.65
N THR A 19 -17.42 23.33 2.24
CA THR A 19 -16.64 22.46 3.11
C THR A 19 -15.31 23.17 3.37
N ALA A 20 -15.17 23.73 4.59
CA ALA A 20 -13.91 24.26 5.05
C ALA A 20 -12.88 23.11 5.08
N PRO A 21 -11.63 23.32 4.64
CA PRO A 21 -10.60 22.31 4.78
C PRO A 21 -10.47 21.94 6.26
N ALA A 22 -10.52 20.65 6.57
CA ALA A 22 -10.30 20.16 7.92
C ALA A 22 -8.84 20.43 8.28
N PHE A 23 -8.60 21.37 9.18
CA PHE A 23 -7.26 21.62 9.70
C PHE A 23 -6.87 20.51 10.67
N ALA A 24 -5.60 20.08 10.61
CA ALA A 24 -5.01 19.17 11.56
C ALA A 24 -5.31 19.64 13.00
N GLN A 25 -6.03 18.83 13.77
CA GLN A 25 -6.39 19.14 15.14
C GLN A 25 -5.30 18.64 16.09
N ASP A 26 -5.10 19.38 17.19
CA ASP A 26 -4.30 18.86 18.27
C ASP A 26 -5.10 17.78 19.00
N VAL A 27 -4.60 16.55 18.98
CA VAL A 27 -5.24 15.38 19.57
C VAL A 27 -4.35 14.76 20.62
N THR A 28 -4.88 14.54 21.83
CA THR A 28 -4.23 13.75 22.87
C THR A 28 -5.13 12.55 23.19
N ILE A 29 -4.60 11.33 23.05
CA ILE A 29 -5.31 10.10 23.42
C ILE A 29 -4.57 9.50 24.61
N THR A 30 -5.27 9.33 25.72
CA THR A 30 -4.74 8.88 27.02
C THR A 30 -5.32 7.52 27.39
N ASN A 31 -4.74 6.87 28.42
CA ASN A 31 -5.23 5.61 28.97
C ASN A 31 -5.43 4.52 27.90
N ALA A 32 -4.50 4.41 26.98
CA ALA A 32 -4.57 3.50 25.85
C ALA A 32 -3.74 2.23 26.10
N ARG A 33 -4.16 1.11 25.54
CA ARG A 33 -3.24 0.02 25.24
C ARG A 33 -2.49 0.41 23.94
N LEU A 34 -1.36 1.07 24.13
CA LEU A 34 -0.64 1.79 23.09
C LEU A 34 0.37 0.90 22.36
N VAL A 35 0.25 0.81 21.04
CA VAL A 35 1.21 0.13 20.14
C VAL A 35 2.03 1.19 19.43
N LEU A 36 3.35 1.10 19.52
CA LEU A 36 4.23 2.06 18.84
C LEU A 36 4.48 1.70 17.36
N GLY A 37 4.24 0.45 16.97
CA GLY A 37 4.49 -0.02 15.60
C GLY A 37 5.95 -0.37 15.31
N ASP A 38 6.82 -0.34 16.32
CA ASP A 38 8.26 -0.59 16.23
C ASP A 38 8.66 -2.06 16.43
N GLY A 39 7.67 -2.94 16.56
CA GLY A 39 7.87 -4.36 16.84
C GLY A 39 7.89 -4.72 18.33
N ALA A 40 7.80 -3.73 19.24
CA ALA A 40 7.72 -3.95 20.67
C ALA A 40 6.32 -4.39 21.13
N ALA A 41 6.24 -4.87 22.37
CA ALA A 41 4.96 -5.17 23.02
C ALA A 41 4.18 -3.87 23.32
N PRO A 42 2.82 -3.94 23.37
CA PRO A 42 1.97 -2.80 23.73
C PRO A 42 2.28 -2.23 25.11
N ILE A 43 2.09 -0.93 25.29
CA ILE A 43 2.26 -0.18 26.54
C ILE A 43 0.87 0.01 27.17
N GLU A 44 0.64 -0.51 28.37
CA GLU A 44 -0.61 -0.31 29.10
C GLU A 44 -0.66 1.11 29.69
N GLY A 45 -1.85 1.75 29.61
CA GLY A 45 -2.04 3.12 30.09
C GLY A 45 -1.21 4.17 29.33
N GLY A 46 -0.84 3.87 28.10
CA GLY A 46 -0.05 4.75 27.24
C GLY A 46 -0.80 5.99 26.77
N THR A 47 -0.04 6.95 26.24
CA THR A 47 -0.56 8.21 25.69
C THR A 47 0.12 8.53 24.38
N VAL A 48 -0.67 9.01 23.39
CA VAL A 48 -0.16 9.61 22.16
C VAL A 48 -0.66 11.05 22.03
N VAL A 49 0.23 11.94 21.61
CA VAL A 49 -0.06 13.36 21.37
C VAL A 49 0.31 13.72 19.96
N VAL A 50 -0.67 14.20 19.19
CA VAL A 50 -0.50 14.73 17.83
C VAL A 50 -0.74 16.23 17.85
N ARG A 51 0.14 17.01 17.22
CA ARG A 51 0.01 18.45 17.04
C ARG A 51 0.38 18.83 15.60
N GLY A 52 -0.45 19.66 14.99
CA GLY A 52 -0.20 20.11 13.62
C GLY A 52 0.03 18.95 12.63
N GLY A 53 -0.71 17.84 12.78
CA GLY A 53 -0.59 16.67 11.93
C GLY A 53 0.60 15.75 12.19
N THR A 54 1.39 16.00 13.26
CA THR A 54 2.61 15.26 13.58
C THR A 54 2.57 14.73 15.01
N VAL A 55 3.02 13.50 15.21
CA VAL A 55 3.18 12.92 16.56
C VAL A 55 4.30 13.69 17.28
N VAL A 56 3.98 14.28 18.43
CA VAL A 56 4.97 14.95 19.28
C VAL A 56 5.39 14.08 20.48
N TYR A 57 4.52 13.16 20.90
CA TYR A 57 4.79 12.19 21.95
C TYR A 57 4.00 10.90 21.73
N ALA A 58 4.61 9.78 22.03
CA ALA A 58 3.94 8.48 22.21
C ALA A 58 4.73 7.64 23.20
N GLY A 59 4.06 7.15 24.25
CA GLY A 59 4.70 6.39 25.31
C GLY A 59 3.90 6.34 26.61
N PRO A 60 4.53 6.02 27.74
CA PRO A 60 3.88 6.00 29.06
C PRO A 60 3.31 7.36 29.47
N ALA A 61 2.21 7.36 30.25
CA ALA A 61 1.53 8.60 30.66
C ALA A 61 2.42 9.60 31.43
N SER A 62 3.50 9.16 32.07
CA SER A 62 4.42 10.01 32.84
C SER A 62 5.21 11.03 32.02
N GLY A 63 5.25 10.91 30.71
CA GLY A 63 6.02 11.80 29.80
C GLY A 63 5.17 12.77 28.98
N VAL A 64 3.89 12.93 29.29
CA VAL A 64 2.93 13.70 28.46
C VAL A 64 3.19 15.21 28.54
N PRO A 65 3.34 15.90 27.38
CA PRO A 65 3.37 17.37 27.34
C PRO A 65 2.01 17.97 27.75
N ALA A 66 2.02 19.07 28.53
CA ALA A 66 0.81 19.73 29.01
C ALA A 66 -0.02 20.35 27.85
N GLY A 67 -1.35 20.22 27.93
CA GLY A 67 -2.35 21.05 27.26
C GLY A 67 -2.77 20.61 25.85
N SER A 68 -3.88 19.85 25.78
CA SER A 68 -4.79 19.74 24.63
C SER A 68 -6.08 19.05 25.05
N SER A 69 -7.14 19.14 24.27
CA SER A 69 -8.35 18.33 24.48
C SER A 69 -7.94 16.85 24.46
N SER A 70 -8.30 16.10 25.50
CA SER A 70 -7.90 14.70 25.62
C SER A 70 -9.11 13.77 25.36
N ILE A 71 -8.83 12.71 24.62
CA ILE A 71 -9.72 11.57 24.44
C ILE A 71 -9.24 10.47 25.38
N ASP A 72 -10.07 10.05 26.32
CA ASP A 72 -9.77 8.86 27.14
C ASP A 72 -10.09 7.61 26.32
N ALA A 73 -9.08 6.80 26.07
CA ALA A 73 -9.26 5.55 25.35
C ALA A 73 -9.90 4.44 26.20
N GLY A 74 -9.99 4.62 27.54
CA GLY A 74 -10.60 3.62 28.44
C GLY A 74 -9.94 2.24 28.39
N GLY A 75 -8.67 2.15 28.06
CA GLY A 75 -7.95 0.88 27.85
C GLY A 75 -8.07 0.30 26.45
N ALA A 76 -8.74 0.97 25.53
CA ALA A 76 -8.85 0.52 24.13
C ALA A 76 -7.46 0.51 23.44
N TRP A 77 -7.32 -0.33 22.42
CA TRP A 77 -6.12 -0.37 21.61
C TRP A 77 -5.97 0.91 20.78
N VAL A 78 -4.77 1.45 20.81
CA VAL A 78 -4.38 2.62 19.99
C VAL A 78 -3.08 2.29 19.27
N THR A 79 -3.10 2.40 17.96
CA THR A 79 -1.99 2.02 17.08
C THR A 79 -1.65 3.12 16.10
N PRO A 80 -0.48 3.08 15.44
CA PRO A 80 -0.31 3.84 14.21
C PRO A 80 -1.27 3.33 13.14
N GLY A 81 -1.52 4.14 12.13
CA GLY A 81 -2.22 3.72 10.92
C GLY A 81 -1.49 2.58 10.20
N LEU A 82 -2.24 1.66 9.62
CA LEU A 82 -1.69 0.57 8.81
C LEU A 82 -1.17 1.12 7.48
N PHE A 83 -0.12 0.49 6.96
CA PHE A 83 0.47 0.81 5.67
C PHE A 83 0.31 -0.39 4.72
N ALA A 84 -0.52 -0.25 3.69
CA ALA A 84 -0.69 -1.28 2.68
C ALA A 84 0.33 -1.12 1.55
N THR A 85 1.03 -2.20 1.19
CA THR A 85 1.99 -2.18 0.10
C THR A 85 1.54 -3.06 -1.06
N VAL A 86 1.91 -2.68 -2.29
CA VAL A 86 1.52 -3.33 -3.56
C VAL A 86 -0.01 -3.44 -3.65
N THR A 87 -0.67 -2.30 -3.76
CA THR A 87 -2.13 -2.20 -3.94
C THR A 87 -2.49 -1.62 -5.31
N THR A 88 -3.78 -1.64 -5.63
CA THR A 88 -4.37 -0.91 -6.76
C THR A 88 -5.37 0.14 -6.29
N LEU A 89 -5.24 0.59 -5.02
CA LEU A 89 -6.14 1.58 -4.44
C LEU A 89 -6.10 2.89 -5.21
N GLY A 90 -7.28 3.44 -5.46
CA GLY A 90 -7.46 4.66 -6.24
C GLY A 90 -7.44 4.47 -7.76
N LEU A 91 -7.05 3.29 -8.27
CA LEU A 91 -7.02 2.98 -9.71
C LEU A 91 -8.28 2.30 -10.23
N ALA A 92 -9.23 1.99 -9.37
CA ALA A 92 -10.55 1.48 -9.75
C ALA A 92 -11.60 1.93 -8.76
N ASP A 93 -12.81 2.18 -9.24
CA ASP A 93 -13.99 2.45 -8.42
C ASP A 93 -14.89 1.21 -8.35
N VAL A 94 -15.16 0.62 -9.51
CA VAL A 94 -15.98 -0.60 -9.65
C VAL A 94 -15.21 -1.61 -10.50
N SER A 95 -14.72 -2.67 -9.89
CA SER A 95 -13.80 -3.62 -10.53
C SER A 95 -14.35 -4.28 -11.82
N ALA A 96 -15.66 -4.43 -11.92
CA ALA A 96 -16.32 -5.03 -13.10
C ALA A 96 -16.64 -4.03 -14.21
N VAL A 97 -16.40 -2.74 -14.04
CA VAL A 97 -16.71 -1.68 -15.00
C VAL A 97 -15.39 -1.16 -15.59
N GLY A 98 -15.16 -1.45 -16.87
CA GLY A 98 -13.89 -1.12 -17.54
C GLY A 98 -13.58 0.37 -17.55
N GLU A 99 -14.59 1.23 -17.69
CA GLU A 99 -14.47 2.69 -17.74
C GLU A 99 -14.08 3.31 -16.40
N SER A 100 -14.20 2.57 -15.30
CA SER A 100 -13.78 2.98 -13.95
C SER A 100 -12.54 2.23 -13.45
N ASN A 101 -11.76 1.60 -14.35
CA ASN A 101 -10.70 0.67 -13.98
C ASN A 101 -9.42 0.95 -14.78
N ASP A 102 -8.47 1.63 -14.13
CA ASP A 102 -7.14 1.97 -14.64
C ASP A 102 -6.03 1.04 -14.12
N ILE A 103 -6.41 -0.13 -13.58
CA ILE A 103 -5.45 -1.10 -13.02
C ILE A 103 -4.49 -1.63 -14.08
N THR A 104 -4.93 -1.73 -15.34
CA THR A 104 -4.11 -2.25 -16.45
C THR A 104 -4.21 -1.37 -17.69
N ALA A 105 -3.10 -1.10 -18.35
CA ALA A 105 -3.02 -0.33 -19.58
C ALA A 105 -2.90 -1.26 -20.81
N ARG A 106 -3.94 -2.04 -21.08
CA ARG A 106 -3.96 -2.97 -22.22
C ARG A 106 -3.93 -2.20 -23.54
N GLY A 107 -2.96 -2.51 -24.40
CA GLY A 107 -2.79 -1.84 -25.68
C GLY A 107 -2.04 -0.51 -25.63
N SER A 108 -1.52 -0.11 -24.47
CA SER A 108 -0.59 1.02 -24.38
C SER A 108 0.72 0.70 -25.09
N PRO A 109 1.31 1.65 -25.84
CA PRO A 109 2.68 1.51 -26.37
C PRO A 109 3.74 1.69 -25.30
N PHE A 110 3.37 2.12 -24.10
CA PHE A 110 4.24 2.33 -22.94
C PHE A 110 4.07 1.22 -21.92
N SER A 111 5.12 0.97 -21.15
CA SER A 111 5.14 -0.01 -20.07
C SER A 111 5.83 0.54 -18.81
N ALA A 112 7.15 0.63 -18.78
CA ALA A 112 7.90 1.18 -17.65
C ALA A 112 7.61 2.67 -17.40
N ALA A 113 7.23 3.43 -18.41
CA ALA A 113 6.90 4.85 -18.32
C ALA A 113 5.51 5.13 -17.74
N LEU A 114 4.63 4.12 -17.65
CA LEU A 114 3.31 4.30 -17.04
C LEU A 114 3.46 4.84 -15.62
N ASP A 115 2.67 5.84 -15.24
CA ASP A 115 2.74 6.50 -13.93
C ASP A 115 1.37 6.42 -13.25
N ALA A 116 1.26 5.56 -12.25
CA ALA A 116 0.01 5.34 -11.50
C ALA A 116 -0.50 6.61 -10.82
N ALA A 117 0.38 7.54 -10.46
CA ALA A 117 -0.01 8.79 -9.79
C ALA A 117 -0.99 9.64 -10.57
N THR A 118 -1.00 9.50 -11.92
CA THR A 118 -1.85 10.30 -12.80
C THR A 118 -3.32 9.88 -12.84
N ALA A 119 -3.62 8.66 -12.35
CA ALA A 119 -4.97 8.08 -12.42
C ALA A 119 -5.59 7.83 -11.03
N ILE A 120 -4.94 8.30 -9.95
CA ILE A 120 -5.47 8.10 -8.59
C ILE A 120 -6.73 8.93 -8.38
N ASN A 121 -7.85 8.25 -8.10
CA ASN A 121 -9.10 8.86 -7.68
C ASN A 121 -9.23 8.80 -6.14
N PRO A 122 -9.10 9.92 -5.40
CA PRO A 122 -9.24 9.93 -3.95
C PRO A 122 -10.66 9.62 -3.46
N ALA A 123 -11.67 9.81 -4.31
CA ALA A 123 -13.07 9.52 -4.01
C ALA A 123 -13.45 8.04 -4.26
N SER A 124 -12.49 7.20 -4.67
CA SER A 124 -12.73 5.77 -4.90
C SER A 124 -13.30 5.10 -3.65
N GLN A 125 -14.38 4.31 -3.84
CA GLN A 125 -14.98 3.55 -2.74
C GLN A 125 -14.00 2.57 -2.08
N HIS A 126 -13.03 2.09 -2.83
CA HIS A 126 -11.96 1.25 -2.26
C HIS A 126 -11.12 2.03 -1.24
N ILE A 127 -10.81 3.32 -1.48
CA ILE A 127 -10.10 4.16 -0.50
C ILE A 127 -10.94 4.30 0.78
N LEU A 128 -12.23 4.65 0.65
CA LEU A 128 -13.11 4.86 1.81
C LEU A 128 -13.26 3.61 2.68
N VAL A 129 -13.46 2.44 2.05
CA VAL A 129 -13.60 1.15 2.74
C VAL A 129 -12.32 0.78 3.50
N HIS A 130 -11.15 0.97 2.87
CA HIS A 130 -9.88 0.58 3.49
C HIS A 130 -9.42 1.56 4.56
N ARG A 131 -9.74 2.85 4.42
CA ARG A 131 -9.58 3.84 5.48
C ARG A 131 -10.38 3.44 6.72
N ALA A 132 -11.64 3.06 6.55
CA ALA A 132 -12.49 2.59 7.64
C ALA A 132 -11.96 1.29 8.31
N ALA A 133 -11.09 0.54 7.64
CA ALA A 133 -10.37 -0.59 8.19
C ALA A 133 -9.01 -0.23 8.83
N GLY A 134 -8.70 1.06 9.02
CA GLY A 134 -7.48 1.53 9.69
C GLY A 134 -6.25 1.65 8.80
N ILE A 135 -6.39 1.50 7.47
CA ILE A 135 -5.29 1.76 6.53
C ILE A 135 -5.24 3.26 6.26
N THR A 136 -4.12 3.89 6.57
CA THR A 136 -3.94 5.34 6.41
C THR A 136 -3.08 5.70 5.21
N ARG A 137 -2.17 4.82 4.82
CA ARG A 137 -1.24 5.01 3.70
C ARG A 137 -1.14 3.74 2.87
N ALA A 138 -0.87 3.92 1.58
CA ALA A 138 -0.67 2.78 0.68
C ALA A 138 0.38 3.07 -0.39
N ALA A 139 1.05 2.00 -0.85
CA ALA A 139 1.78 2.00 -2.11
C ALA A 139 0.88 1.40 -3.18
N THR A 140 0.63 2.13 -4.25
CA THR A 140 -0.26 1.72 -5.34
C THR A 140 0.47 1.71 -6.67
N SER A 141 0.13 0.75 -7.52
CA SER A 141 0.65 0.64 -8.89
C SER A 141 -0.34 -0.04 -9.81
N THR A 142 -0.16 0.14 -11.10
CA THR A 142 -0.80 -0.68 -12.13
C THR A 142 -0.27 -2.11 -12.11
N LEU A 143 -0.95 -3.01 -12.81
CA LEU A 143 -0.52 -4.39 -13.03
C LEU A 143 0.07 -4.55 -14.44
N PRO A 144 1.06 -5.45 -14.62
CA PRO A 144 1.62 -5.72 -15.93
C PRO A 144 0.54 -6.21 -16.90
N SER A 145 0.52 -5.69 -18.11
CA SER A 145 -0.46 -6.11 -19.13
C SER A 145 0.17 -6.54 -20.46
N GLY A 146 1.01 -5.71 -21.07
CA GLY A 146 1.66 -5.99 -22.36
C GLY A 146 3.17 -6.27 -22.25
N SER A 147 3.76 -6.20 -21.05
CA SER A 147 5.18 -6.35 -20.80
C SER A 147 5.40 -6.93 -19.40
N ILE A 148 6.64 -7.25 -19.04
CA ILE A 148 7.03 -7.56 -17.65
C ILE A 148 6.89 -6.33 -16.75
N PHE A 149 6.94 -5.11 -17.29
CA PHE A 149 6.81 -3.86 -16.54
C PHE A 149 5.36 -3.53 -16.29
N ALA A 150 5.04 -3.21 -15.04
CA ALA A 150 3.74 -2.66 -14.65
C ALA A 150 3.72 -1.12 -14.72
N GLY A 151 4.89 -0.50 -14.62
CA GLY A 151 5.04 0.96 -14.55
C GLY A 151 5.47 1.43 -13.17
N GLN A 152 5.40 2.73 -12.98
CA GLN A 152 5.84 3.43 -11.78
C GLN A 152 4.67 3.57 -10.79
N GLY A 153 4.88 3.10 -9.57
CA GLY A 153 3.91 3.21 -8.49
C GLY A 153 4.06 4.51 -7.69
N ALA A 154 3.03 4.83 -6.92
CA ALA A 154 2.96 5.99 -6.05
C ALA A 154 2.73 5.60 -4.60
N ILE A 155 3.13 6.48 -3.66
CA ILE A 155 2.68 6.43 -2.27
C ILE A 155 1.52 7.40 -2.14
N ILE A 156 0.42 6.93 -1.57
CA ILE A 156 -0.79 7.70 -1.36
C ILE A 156 -1.19 7.71 0.11
N ASP A 157 -1.92 8.74 0.52
CA ASP A 157 -2.74 8.70 1.72
C ASP A 157 -4.19 8.35 1.39
N LEU A 158 -4.94 8.06 2.44
CA LEU A 158 -6.34 7.65 2.33
C LEU A 158 -7.28 8.66 3.01
N ASP A 159 -6.86 9.92 3.19
CA ASP A 159 -7.67 10.93 3.88
C ASP A 159 -8.86 11.42 3.04
N GLY A 160 -8.82 11.17 1.72
CA GLY A 160 -9.90 11.50 0.80
C GLY A 160 -9.95 12.96 0.38
N ASP A 161 -8.88 13.71 0.62
CA ASP A 161 -8.71 15.04 0.07
C ASP A 161 -8.38 15.00 -1.43
N THR A 162 -8.21 16.17 -2.04
CA THR A 162 -7.96 16.27 -3.49
C THR A 162 -6.51 15.95 -3.89
N ASN A 163 -5.61 15.74 -2.93
CA ASN A 163 -4.17 15.55 -3.15
C ASN A 163 -3.64 14.25 -2.52
N PRO A 164 -4.16 13.09 -2.92
CA PRO A 164 -3.83 11.82 -2.25
C PRO A 164 -2.39 11.36 -2.51
N VAL A 165 -1.70 11.92 -3.50
CA VAL A 165 -0.37 11.46 -3.92
C VAL A 165 0.72 12.14 -3.09
N MET A 166 1.27 11.40 -2.13
CA MET A 166 2.40 11.86 -1.31
C MET A 166 3.73 11.81 -2.05
N GLN A 167 3.93 10.76 -2.86
CA GLN A 167 5.13 10.57 -3.65
C GLN A 167 4.77 9.86 -4.97
N ALA A 168 4.85 10.58 -6.07
CA ALA A 168 4.76 9.99 -7.41
C ALA A 168 6.06 9.24 -7.75
N ARG A 169 5.95 8.20 -8.59
CA ARG A 169 7.09 7.43 -9.10
C ARG A 169 8.01 6.90 -7.98
N ALA A 170 7.41 6.45 -6.89
CA ALA A 170 8.12 5.99 -5.70
C ALA A 170 8.91 4.69 -5.97
N PHE A 171 8.40 3.85 -6.85
CA PHE A 171 9.02 2.57 -7.23
C PHE A 171 8.63 2.17 -8.65
N GLN A 172 9.42 1.29 -9.26
CA GLN A 172 9.09 0.60 -10.50
C GLN A 172 8.63 -0.81 -10.16
N MET A 173 7.51 -1.27 -10.72
CA MET A 173 6.99 -2.63 -10.50
C MET A 173 7.20 -3.49 -11.74
N ILE A 174 7.75 -4.72 -11.55
CA ILE A 174 7.92 -5.72 -12.61
C ILE A 174 7.46 -7.10 -12.14
N ASN A 175 7.15 -7.96 -13.10
CA ASN A 175 6.83 -9.37 -12.86
C ASN A 175 7.81 -10.27 -13.62
N LEU A 176 8.52 -11.15 -12.90
CA LEU A 176 9.44 -12.16 -13.44
C LEU A 176 8.98 -13.60 -13.16
N GLY A 177 7.78 -13.78 -12.59
CA GLY A 177 7.13 -15.07 -12.43
C GLY A 177 6.47 -15.57 -13.73
N GLU A 178 5.59 -16.56 -13.60
CA GLU A 178 4.85 -17.14 -14.73
C GLU A 178 4.12 -16.08 -15.55
N GLY A 179 3.42 -15.16 -14.90
CA GLY A 179 2.73 -14.07 -15.59
C GLY A 179 3.66 -13.12 -16.35
N GLY A 180 4.87 -12.89 -15.88
CA GLY A 180 5.90 -12.13 -16.59
C GLY A 180 6.48 -12.92 -17.78
N ALA A 181 6.69 -14.21 -17.59
CA ALA A 181 7.15 -15.10 -18.66
C ALA A 181 6.17 -15.13 -19.85
N ASP A 182 4.87 -15.23 -19.57
CA ASP A 182 3.83 -15.19 -20.61
C ASP A 182 3.90 -13.89 -21.43
N ARG A 183 4.05 -12.76 -20.77
CA ARG A 183 4.10 -11.44 -21.42
C ARG A 183 5.40 -11.20 -22.18
N ALA A 184 6.46 -11.91 -21.82
CA ALA A 184 7.77 -11.82 -22.49
C ALA A 184 7.92 -12.80 -23.66
N GLY A 185 6.85 -13.48 -24.07
CA GLY A 185 6.86 -14.45 -25.18
C GLY A 185 6.82 -15.90 -24.72
N GLY A 186 6.27 -16.18 -23.53
CA GLY A 186 5.97 -17.53 -23.02
C GLY A 186 7.13 -18.22 -22.29
N SER A 187 8.18 -17.48 -21.88
CA SER A 187 9.35 -18.09 -21.27
C SER A 187 10.04 -17.16 -20.27
N ARG A 188 10.47 -17.71 -19.12
CA ARG A 188 11.34 -16.99 -18.16
C ARG A 188 12.66 -16.56 -18.80
N VAL A 189 13.22 -17.34 -19.72
CA VAL A 189 14.43 -16.97 -20.48
C VAL A 189 14.20 -15.64 -21.21
N ALA A 190 13.06 -15.49 -21.89
CA ALA A 190 12.68 -14.26 -22.57
C ALA A 190 12.46 -13.09 -21.60
N ALA A 191 11.80 -13.33 -20.46
CA ALA A 191 11.59 -12.30 -19.43
C ALA A 191 12.92 -11.75 -18.89
N TYR A 192 13.88 -12.61 -18.58
CA TYR A 192 15.21 -12.19 -18.13
C TYR A 192 16.03 -11.52 -19.23
N ALA A 193 15.91 -11.95 -20.49
CA ALA A 193 16.55 -11.29 -21.63
C ALA A 193 16.01 -9.87 -21.82
N LEU A 194 14.65 -9.72 -21.77
CA LEU A 194 13.98 -8.43 -21.84
C LEU A 194 14.43 -7.50 -20.69
N LEU A 195 14.43 -7.98 -19.44
CA LEU A 195 14.89 -7.18 -18.31
C LEU A 195 16.35 -6.75 -18.48
N SER A 196 17.22 -7.67 -18.90
CA SER A 196 18.65 -7.37 -19.10
C SER A 196 18.88 -6.34 -20.21
N ALA A 197 18.13 -6.41 -21.30
CA ALA A 197 18.18 -5.41 -22.37
C ALA A 197 17.68 -4.05 -21.87
N ALA A 198 16.55 -4.02 -21.20
CA ALA A 198 15.95 -2.81 -20.63
C ALA A 198 16.88 -2.08 -19.66
N LEU A 199 17.50 -2.81 -18.72
CA LEU A 199 18.44 -2.23 -17.76
C LEU A 199 19.72 -1.69 -18.45
N ARG A 200 20.20 -2.36 -19.52
CA ARG A 200 21.35 -1.86 -20.30
C ARG A 200 21.02 -0.60 -21.08
N GLU A 201 19.83 -0.51 -21.69
CA GLU A 201 19.36 0.70 -22.38
C GLU A 201 19.25 1.87 -21.38
N ALA A 202 18.63 1.66 -20.23
CA ALA A 202 18.53 2.67 -19.18
C ALA A 202 19.91 3.10 -18.66
N GLN A 203 20.86 2.17 -18.49
CA GLN A 203 22.22 2.48 -18.06
C GLN A 203 22.99 3.30 -19.10
N ALA A 204 22.80 2.99 -20.37
CA ALA A 204 23.39 3.77 -21.46
C ALA A 204 22.87 5.21 -21.50
N LEU A 205 21.57 5.41 -21.22
CA LEU A 205 20.97 6.74 -21.10
C LEU A 205 21.50 7.48 -19.86
N ALA A 206 21.60 6.81 -18.72
CA ALA A 206 22.13 7.40 -17.48
C ALA A 206 23.55 7.96 -17.65
N GLY A 207 24.39 7.29 -18.46
CA GLY A 207 25.74 7.75 -18.79
C GLY A 207 25.78 8.97 -19.72
N LYS A 208 24.69 9.29 -20.39
CA LYS A 208 24.56 10.44 -21.31
C LYS A 208 23.86 11.66 -20.69
N ALA A 209 23.53 11.61 -19.41
CA ALA A 209 22.88 12.73 -18.71
C ALA A 209 23.76 13.99 -18.81
N GLY A 210 23.22 15.05 -19.46
CA GLY A 210 23.94 16.30 -19.72
C GLY A 210 24.37 16.52 -21.17
N ILE A 211 24.12 15.56 -22.07
CA ILE A 211 24.33 15.77 -23.52
C ILE A 211 23.04 16.39 -24.09
N PRO A 212 23.08 17.53 -24.81
CA PRO A 212 21.89 18.16 -25.38
C PRO A 212 21.12 17.20 -26.31
N GLU A 213 19.81 17.36 -26.37
CA GLU A 213 18.87 16.51 -27.14
C GLU A 213 19.08 16.49 -28.66
N THR A 214 19.96 17.33 -29.19
CA THR A 214 20.23 17.48 -30.62
C THR A 214 21.10 16.37 -31.21
N THR A 215 21.65 15.47 -30.39
CA THR A 215 22.35 14.29 -30.94
C THR A 215 21.28 13.22 -31.19
N GLU A 216 20.94 12.97 -32.45
CA GLU A 216 20.18 11.80 -32.88
C GLU A 216 20.81 10.57 -32.21
N ILE A 217 20.13 10.03 -31.19
CA ILE A 217 20.43 8.68 -30.76
C ILE A 217 20.05 7.84 -31.95
N ALA A 218 21.06 7.34 -32.69
CA ALA A 218 20.84 6.48 -33.81
C ALA A 218 19.80 5.43 -33.41
N LYS A 219 18.68 5.38 -34.13
CA LYS A 219 17.77 4.24 -34.12
C LYS A 219 18.59 3.09 -34.71
N GLY A 220 19.40 2.44 -33.86
CA GLY A 220 19.92 1.13 -34.19
C GLY A 220 18.73 0.17 -34.18
N ASP A 221 18.73 -0.79 -35.08
CA ASP A 221 17.71 -1.85 -35.18
C ASP A 221 17.58 -2.69 -33.88
N ASP A 222 18.38 -2.41 -32.85
CA ASP A 222 18.49 -3.13 -31.58
C ASP A 222 17.83 -2.43 -30.38
N VAL A 223 17.03 -1.37 -30.57
CA VAL A 223 16.33 -0.68 -29.48
C VAL A 223 15.02 -1.42 -29.16
N LEU A 224 14.96 -2.01 -27.96
CA LEU A 224 13.84 -2.83 -27.52
C LEU A 224 12.73 -2.02 -26.84
N LEU A 225 13.09 -0.94 -26.12
CA LEU A 225 12.16 -0.10 -25.37
C LEU A 225 11.83 1.19 -26.14
N SER A 226 10.63 1.75 -25.87
CA SER A 226 10.43 3.15 -26.20
C SER A 226 11.42 4.01 -25.44
N ARG A 227 11.79 5.18 -25.99
CA ARG A 227 12.67 6.13 -25.28
C ARG A 227 12.12 6.50 -23.91
N PHE A 228 10.80 6.69 -23.80
CA PHE A 228 10.14 7.03 -22.54
C PHE A 228 10.25 5.91 -21.51
N ASP A 229 10.12 4.65 -21.91
CA ASP A 229 10.28 3.50 -21.02
C ASP A 229 11.74 3.38 -20.55
N ALA A 230 12.70 3.56 -21.44
CA ALA A 230 14.12 3.53 -21.07
C ALA A 230 14.49 4.69 -20.12
N GLU A 231 13.97 5.91 -20.35
CA GLU A 231 14.15 7.06 -19.46
C GLU A 231 13.53 6.83 -18.09
N ALA A 232 12.35 6.20 -18.02
CA ALA A 232 11.68 5.85 -16.76
C ALA A 232 12.47 4.85 -15.91
N LEU A 233 13.34 4.03 -16.51
CA LEU A 233 14.21 3.09 -15.82
C LEU A 233 15.54 3.69 -15.36
N VAL A 234 15.90 4.90 -15.80
CA VAL A 234 17.15 5.57 -15.36
C VAL A 234 17.24 5.74 -13.85
N PRO A 235 16.17 6.19 -13.13
CA PRO A 235 16.18 6.24 -11.67
C PRO A 235 16.42 4.86 -11.01
N VAL A 236 15.93 3.78 -11.61
CA VAL A 236 16.10 2.40 -11.12
C VAL A 236 17.58 1.99 -11.19
N VAL A 237 18.21 2.09 -12.36
CA VAL A 237 19.62 1.67 -12.54
C VAL A 237 20.62 2.56 -11.80
N THR A 238 20.20 3.78 -11.44
CA THR A 238 21.02 4.72 -10.65
C THR A 238 20.78 4.60 -9.14
N GLY A 239 19.86 3.74 -8.68
CA GLY A 239 19.52 3.52 -7.27
C GLY A 239 18.70 4.63 -6.62
N ARG A 240 18.06 5.49 -7.42
CA ARG A 240 17.20 6.59 -6.95
C ARG A 240 15.72 6.18 -6.84
N GLN A 241 15.35 5.07 -7.45
CA GLN A 241 14.00 4.50 -7.42
C GLN A 241 14.10 3.00 -7.14
N LYS A 242 13.25 2.50 -6.27
CA LYS A 242 13.19 1.08 -5.92
C LYS A 242 12.63 0.25 -7.08
N LEU A 243 13.11 -0.98 -7.20
CA LEU A 243 12.60 -1.97 -8.14
C LEU A 243 11.86 -3.08 -7.36
N TYR A 244 10.54 -3.09 -7.46
CA TYR A 244 9.69 -4.13 -6.89
C TYR A 244 9.55 -5.25 -7.91
N ILE A 245 9.91 -6.47 -7.52
CA ILE A 245 10.04 -7.63 -8.40
C ILE A 245 9.12 -8.74 -7.90
N ALA A 246 8.02 -8.96 -8.61
CA ALA A 246 7.17 -10.12 -8.37
C ALA A 246 7.88 -11.39 -8.85
N VAL A 247 8.15 -12.30 -7.92
CA VAL A 247 8.86 -13.55 -8.14
C VAL A 247 8.51 -14.54 -7.03
N GLU A 248 8.27 -15.81 -7.36
CA GLU A 248 7.77 -16.80 -6.40
C GLU A 248 8.77 -17.93 -6.12
N ARG A 249 9.36 -18.51 -7.16
CA ARG A 249 10.17 -19.71 -7.10
C ARG A 249 11.58 -19.44 -6.60
N ALA A 250 12.13 -20.30 -5.74
CA ALA A 250 13.46 -20.17 -5.14
C ALA A 250 14.60 -20.00 -6.17
N ALA A 251 14.54 -20.72 -7.30
CA ALA A 251 15.53 -20.59 -8.37
C ALA A 251 15.50 -19.21 -9.03
N ASP A 252 14.30 -18.65 -9.25
CA ASP A 252 14.12 -17.33 -9.84
C ASP A 252 14.53 -16.23 -8.85
N ILE A 253 14.25 -16.40 -7.55
CA ILE A 253 14.75 -15.50 -6.50
C ILE A 253 16.28 -15.43 -6.54
N ARG A 254 17.01 -16.56 -6.64
CA ARG A 254 18.47 -16.54 -6.78
C ARG A 254 18.94 -15.78 -8.01
N ALA A 255 18.25 -15.97 -9.15
CA ALA A 255 18.56 -15.24 -10.38
C ALA A 255 18.38 -13.73 -10.21
N VAL A 256 17.29 -13.31 -9.55
CA VAL A 256 17.03 -11.90 -9.21
C VAL A 256 18.11 -11.33 -8.28
N LEU A 257 18.48 -12.06 -7.22
CA LEU A 257 19.55 -11.62 -6.31
C LEU A 257 20.89 -11.44 -7.05
N GLY A 258 21.16 -12.28 -8.07
CA GLY A 258 22.32 -12.18 -8.94
C GLY A 258 22.41 -10.87 -9.73
N LEU A 259 21.30 -10.16 -9.96
CA LEU A 259 21.30 -8.85 -10.62
C LEU A 259 22.14 -7.81 -9.86
N LYS A 260 22.25 -7.91 -8.54
CA LYS A 260 23.12 -7.00 -7.75
C LYS A 260 24.59 -7.06 -8.12
N THR A 261 25.06 -8.18 -8.66
CA THR A 261 26.44 -8.30 -9.14
C THR A 261 26.68 -7.46 -10.39
N GLN A 262 25.69 -7.41 -11.30
CA GLN A 262 25.77 -6.64 -12.54
C GLN A 262 25.37 -5.18 -12.34
N TYR A 263 24.39 -4.94 -11.44
CA TYR A 263 23.83 -3.62 -11.14
C TYR A 263 23.87 -3.36 -9.63
N PRO A 264 25.04 -3.03 -9.05
CA PRO A 264 25.21 -2.90 -7.59
C PRO A 264 24.35 -1.81 -6.93
N ARG A 265 23.87 -0.85 -7.72
CA ARG A 265 23.04 0.26 -7.25
C ARG A 265 21.55 -0.05 -7.22
N LEU A 266 21.11 -1.21 -7.74
CA LEU A 266 19.70 -1.58 -7.69
C LEU A 266 19.23 -1.71 -6.24
N ASP A 267 18.20 -0.94 -5.89
CA ASP A 267 17.46 -1.05 -4.64
C ASP A 267 16.23 -1.93 -4.89
N MET A 268 16.37 -3.23 -4.61
CA MET A 268 15.38 -4.25 -4.96
C MET A 268 14.49 -4.62 -3.77
N VAL A 269 13.24 -4.92 -4.07
CA VAL A 269 12.25 -5.47 -3.15
C VAL A 269 11.61 -6.68 -3.81
N LEU A 270 11.60 -7.85 -3.16
CA LEU A 270 10.89 -9.02 -3.67
C LEU A 270 9.41 -8.96 -3.27
N VAL A 271 8.53 -9.29 -4.19
CA VAL A 271 7.07 -9.35 -3.97
C VAL A 271 6.60 -10.78 -4.23
N GLY A 272 5.83 -11.35 -3.29
CA GLY A 272 5.43 -12.75 -3.28
C GLY A 272 6.48 -13.61 -2.57
N ALA A 273 7.48 -14.07 -3.29
CA ALA A 273 8.57 -14.91 -2.80
C ALA A 273 8.04 -16.12 -1.99
N THR A 274 7.03 -16.82 -2.51
CA THR A 274 6.36 -17.95 -1.83
C THR A 274 7.35 -19.05 -1.44
N GLU A 275 8.36 -19.30 -2.26
CA GLU A 275 9.46 -20.23 -1.95
C GLU A 275 10.67 -19.55 -1.29
N GLY A 276 10.52 -18.31 -0.83
CA GLY A 276 11.61 -17.52 -0.24
C GLY A 276 12.26 -18.18 0.97
N TRP A 277 11.50 -18.96 1.75
CA TRP A 277 12.02 -19.69 2.90
C TRP A 277 13.12 -20.69 2.56
N LEU A 278 13.12 -21.26 1.33
CA LEU A 278 14.17 -22.16 0.84
C LEU A 278 15.52 -21.44 0.63
N VAL A 279 15.50 -20.14 0.42
CA VAL A 279 16.65 -19.27 0.12
C VAL A 279 16.76 -18.09 1.10
N ALA A 280 16.13 -18.19 2.26
CA ALA A 280 16.00 -17.10 3.23
C ALA A 280 17.34 -16.49 3.66
N ARG A 281 18.38 -17.32 3.85
CA ARG A 281 19.74 -16.86 4.20
C ARG A 281 20.39 -16.07 3.07
N GLU A 282 20.13 -16.46 1.81
CA GLU A 282 20.64 -15.76 0.62
C GLU A 282 19.98 -14.38 0.48
N ILE A 283 18.66 -14.31 0.70
CA ILE A 283 17.89 -13.05 0.71
C ILE A 283 18.39 -12.14 1.83
N ALA A 284 18.56 -12.66 3.04
CA ALA A 284 19.08 -11.91 4.18
C ALA A 284 20.49 -11.36 3.92
N ALA A 285 21.39 -12.20 3.40
CA ALA A 285 22.76 -11.80 3.07
C ALA A 285 22.81 -10.70 1.99
N ALA A 286 21.86 -10.72 1.03
CA ALA A 286 21.73 -9.69 0.01
C ALA A 286 21.10 -8.38 0.54
N GLY A 287 20.55 -8.37 1.75
CA GLY A 287 19.85 -7.23 2.35
C GLY A 287 18.60 -6.82 1.56
N VAL A 288 17.95 -7.76 0.87
CA VAL A 288 16.77 -7.49 0.05
C VAL A 288 15.51 -7.75 0.88
N PRO A 289 14.62 -6.76 1.06
CA PRO A 289 13.38 -6.96 1.79
C PRO A 289 12.38 -7.76 0.95
N VAL A 290 11.41 -8.38 1.64
CA VAL A 290 10.36 -9.19 1.03
C VAL A 290 8.99 -8.66 1.44
N ILE A 291 8.10 -8.53 0.49
CA ILE A 291 6.67 -8.30 0.68
C ILE A 291 5.99 -9.65 0.43
N ALA A 292 5.64 -10.38 1.50
CA ALA A 292 5.15 -11.75 1.45
C ALA A 292 3.63 -11.83 1.64
N ASN A 293 3.01 -12.83 1.02
CA ASN A 293 1.66 -13.23 1.37
C ASN A 293 1.72 -14.27 2.51
N ALA A 294 1.16 -13.92 3.67
CA ALA A 294 1.18 -14.78 4.86
C ALA A 294 0.13 -15.91 4.82
N MET A 295 -0.83 -15.86 3.88
CA MET A 295 -1.95 -16.80 3.82
C MET A 295 -1.73 -17.95 2.82
N THR A 296 -0.70 -17.85 1.97
CA THR A 296 -0.40 -18.88 0.96
C THR A 296 0.14 -20.14 1.62
N ASP A 297 -0.59 -21.25 1.52
CA ASP A 297 -0.24 -22.55 2.11
C ASP A 297 -0.21 -23.66 1.05
N LEU A 298 -1.03 -23.54 0.03
CA LEU A 298 -1.09 -24.47 -1.09
C LEU A 298 -0.64 -23.79 -2.38
N PRO A 299 0.00 -24.53 -3.30
CA PRO A 299 0.41 -23.96 -4.58
C PRO A 299 -0.80 -23.63 -5.45
N GLU A 300 -0.90 -22.39 -5.91
CA GLU A 300 -1.86 -21.97 -6.95
C GLU A 300 -1.28 -22.12 -8.35
N THR A 301 0.06 -22.12 -8.46
CA THR A 301 0.81 -22.21 -9.71
C THR A 301 2.05 -23.11 -9.56
N PHE A 302 2.69 -23.47 -10.67
CA PHE A 302 3.90 -24.31 -10.64
C PHE A 302 5.13 -23.59 -10.06
N GLU A 303 5.10 -22.29 -9.90
CA GLU A 303 6.18 -21.54 -9.26
C GLU A 303 6.05 -21.45 -7.72
N GLN A 304 4.99 -22.03 -7.15
CA GLN A 304 4.64 -21.99 -5.73
C GLN A 304 4.60 -23.39 -5.09
N LEU A 305 5.25 -24.41 -5.68
CA LEU A 305 5.20 -25.78 -5.18
C LEU A 305 5.68 -25.93 -3.74
N GLY A 306 6.59 -25.05 -3.29
CA GLY A 306 7.05 -24.97 -1.92
C GLY A 306 6.24 -24.05 -1.02
N ALA A 307 4.97 -23.74 -1.36
CA ALA A 307 4.10 -22.88 -0.56
C ALA A 307 3.95 -23.38 0.87
N THR A 308 3.96 -22.47 1.83
CA THR A 308 3.73 -22.74 3.26
C THR A 308 3.40 -21.45 3.99
N GLN A 309 2.44 -21.49 4.90
CA GLN A 309 2.14 -20.36 5.79
C GLN A 309 3.33 -19.95 6.67
N SER A 310 4.29 -20.86 6.88
CA SER A 310 5.52 -20.58 7.62
C SER A 310 6.54 -19.73 6.86
N ASN A 311 6.32 -19.41 5.57
CA ASN A 311 7.28 -18.67 4.74
C ASN A 311 7.69 -17.35 5.38
N ALA A 312 6.74 -16.48 5.71
CA ALA A 312 7.02 -15.17 6.30
C ALA A 312 7.75 -15.27 7.66
N GLY A 313 7.36 -16.21 8.51
CA GLY A 313 8.02 -16.47 9.79
C GLY A 313 9.46 -16.98 9.63
N ARG A 314 9.71 -17.89 8.68
CA ARG A 314 11.06 -18.40 8.39
C ARG A 314 11.97 -17.32 7.78
N LEU A 315 11.43 -16.49 6.89
CA LEU A 315 12.16 -15.33 6.34
C LEU A 315 12.57 -14.36 7.46
N ALA A 316 11.64 -13.99 8.34
CA ALA A 316 11.92 -13.11 9.48
C ALA A 316 12.94 -13.72 10.46
N ALA A 317 12.84 -15.02 10.75
CA ALA A 317 13.79 -15.74 11.58
C ALA A 317 15.21 -15.78 10.98
N ALA A 318 15.33 -15.74 9.65
CA ALA A 318 16.60 -15.64 8.95
C ALA A 318 17.16 -14.20 8.88
N GLY A 319 16.46 -13.20 9.43
CA GLY A 319 16.87 -11.79 9.43
C GLY A 319 16.42 -10.99 8.21
N VAL A 320 15.52 -11.52 7.39
CA VAL A 320 14.94 -10.79 6.27
C VAL A 320 13.94 -9.76 6.81
N LYS A 321 13.94 -8.54 6.26
CA LYS A 321 12.90 -7.54 6.51
C LYS A 321 11.64 -7.95 5.74
N VAL A 322 10.58 -8.33 6.46
CA VAL A 322 9.34 -8.88 5.88
C VAL A 322 8.18 -7.94 6.14
N ALA A 323 7.59 -7.42 5.07
CA ALA A 323 6.25 -6.83 5.09
C ALA A 323 5.24 -7.85 4.59
N LEU A 324 3.98 -7.69 5.00
CA LEU A 324 2.89 -8.52 4.52
C LEU A 324 2.12 -7.81 3.41
N ASN A 325 1.66 -8.59 2.45
CA ASN A 325 0.69 -8.19 1.46
C ASN A 325 -0.62 -8.97 1.66
N ALA A 326 -1.74 -8.37 1.28
CA ALA A 326 -2.99 -9.07 1.21
C ALA A 326 -3.01 -10.02 0.01
N SER A 327 -3.81 -11.10 0.10
CA SER A 327 -3.98 -12.06 -1.01
C SER A 327 -4.59 -11.42 -2.25
N THR A 328 -5.31 -10.31 -2.09
CA THR A 328 -5.86 -9.50 -3.18
C THR A 328 -5.39 -8.06 -3.07
N LEU A 329 -4.85 -7.51 -4.15
CA LEU A 329 -4.29 -6.15 -4.20
C LEU A 329 -5.35 -5.06 -4.03
N GLN A 330 -6.62 -5.39 -4.27
CA GLN A 330 -7.77 -4.50 -4.11
C GLN A 330 -8.38 -4.53 -2.72
N ASP A 331 -8.00 -5.49 -1.86
CA ASP A 331 -8.61 -5.69 -0.54
C ASP A 331 -7.57 -5.81 0.59
N PRO A 332 -6.73 -4.77 0.80
CA PRO A 332 -5.69 -4.78 1.82
C PRO A 332 -6.21 -4.81 3.28
N ARG A 333 -7.50 -4.64 3.55
CA ARG A 333 -8.07 -4.79 4.91
C ARG A 333 -7.84 -6.18 5.51
N ARG A 334 -7.52 -7.19 4.69
CA ARG A 334 -7.17 -8.55 5.17
C ARG A 334 -5.76 -8.65 5.77
N LEU A 335 -4.98 -7.58 5.76
CA LEU A 335 -3.65 -7.54 6.38
C LEU A 335 -3.68 -7.86 7.87
N GLN A 336 -4.71 -7.43 8.59
CA GLN A 336 -4.91 -7.73 10.00
C GLN A 336 -5.02 -9.24 10.24
N GLN A 337 -5.89 -9.90 9.49
CA GLN A 337 -6.03 -11.37 9.54
C GLN A 337 -4.72 -12.07 9.18
N ALA A 338 -4.02 -11.62 8.14
CA ALA A 338 -2.75 -12.18 7.73
C ALA A 338 -1.70 -12.10 8.86
N ALA A 339 -1.60 -10.97 9.53
CA ALA A 339 -0.71 -10.76 10.66
C ALA A 339 -1.13 -11.59 11.88
N GLY A 340 -2.42 -11.65 12.21
CA GLY A 340 -2.97 -12.48 13.30
C GLY A 340 -2.70 -13.97 13.10
N ASN A 341 -2.81 -14.47 11.87
CA ASN A 341 -2.47 -15.85 11.55
C ASN A 341 -0.99 -16.16 11.79
N LEU A 342 -0.07 -15.22 11.50
CA LEU A 342 1.35 -15.40 11.82
C LEU A 342 1.59 -15.49 13.33
N VAL A 343 0.82 -14.75 14.13
CA VAL A 343 0.87 -14.91 15.60
C VAL A 343 0.36 -16.28 16.02
N ALA A 344 -0.74 -16.75 15.46
CA ALA A 344 -1.31 -18.05 15.76
C ALA A 344 -0.33 -19.20 15.41
N LEU A 345 0.43 -19.10 14.32
CA LEU A 345 1.43 -20.09 13.92
C LEU A 345 2.53 -20.31 14.97
N THR A 346 2.83 -19.35 15.84
CA THR A 346 3.81 -19.52 16.93
C THR A 346 3.40 -20.60 17.92
N ARG A 347 2.12 -20.94 17.98
CA ARG A 347 1.54 -21.95 18.88
C ARG A 347 1.43 -23.32 18.21
N MET A 348 1.70 -23.43 16.92
CA MET A 348 1.56 -24.67 16.15
C MET A 348 2.90 -25.41 16.07
N PRO A 349 2.97 -26.69 16.47
CA PRO A 349 4.19 -27.49 16.38
C PRO A 349 4.72 -27.58 14.93
N GLY A 350 6.00 -27.26 14.75
CA GLY A 350 6.66 -27.32 13.43
C GLY A 350 6.40 -26.14 12.50
N ALA A 351 5.48 -25.24 12.86
CA ALA A 351 5.24 -24.00 12.13
C ALA A 351 6.19 -22.86 12.59
N SER A 352 6.32 -21.86 11.74
CA SER A 352 7.08 -20.62 12.04
C SER A 352 6.17 -19.43 11.83
N GLY A 353 5.89 -18.72 12.93
CA GLY A 353 5.13 -17.48 12.94
C GLY A 353 5.98 -16.27 13.35
N MET A 354 5.32 -15.21 13.78
CA MET A 354 5.92 -14.00 14.36
C MET A 354 5.28 -13.68 15.71
N ASP A 355 6.04 -13.10 16.66
CA ASP A 355 5.42 -12.52 17.84
C ASP A 355 4.48 -11.35 17.44
N TRP A 356 3.57 -11.00 18.37
CA TRP A 356 2.51 -10.02 18.09
C TRP A 356 3.08 -8.68 17.60
N GLY A 357 4.10 -8.15 18.27
CA GLY A 357 4.70 -6.86 17.92
C GLY A 357 5.31 -6.86 16.52
N LYS A 358 6.05 -7.92 16.17
CA LYS A 358 6.63 -8.06 14.81
C LYS A 358 5.57 -8.28 13.75
N ALA A 359 4.52 -9.05 14.04
CA ALA A 359 3.41 -9.27 13.12
C ALA A 359 2.67 -7.95 12.83
N PHE A 360 2.44 -7.11 13.87
CA PHE A 360 1.87 -5.78 13.68
C PHE A 360 2.82 -4.85 12.90
N ALA A 361 4.12 -4.85 13.21
CA ALA A 361 5.11 -4.07 12.47
C ALA A 361 5.16 -4.46 10.99
N ALA A 362 4.93 -5.74 10.65
CA ALA A 362 4.91 -6.25 9.28
C ALA A 362 3.74 -5.72 8.43
N ILE A 363 2.73 -5.09 9.04
CA ILE A 363 1.60 -4.42 8.36
C ILE A 363 1.55 -2.90 8.62
N SER A 364 2.55 -2.34 9.30
CA SER A 364 2.60 -0.93 9.67
C SER A 364 3.96 -0.30 9.33
N SER A 365 4.93 -0.36 10.22
CA SER A 365 6.22 0.32 10.06
C SER A 365 7.15 -0.33 9.04
N VAL A 366 7.14 -1.66 8.93
CA VAL A 366 8.03 -2.36 7.97
C VAL A 366 7.65 -2.06 6.51
N PRO A 367 6.37 -2.16 6.09
CA PRO A 367 5.99 -1.76 4.74
C PRO A 367 6.21 -0.28 4.47
N ALA A 368 6.01 0.60 5.45
CA ALA A 368 6.35 2.02 5.34
C ALA A 368 7.84 2.24 5.09
N ASP A 369 8.71 1.54 5.83
CA ASP A 369 10.17 1.62 5.66
C ASP A 369 10.62 1.12 4.30
N ILE A 370 10.10 -0.04 3.86
CA ILE A 370 10.35 -0.59 2.51
C ILE A 370 9.93 0.43 1.43
N SER A 371 8.85 1.15 1.65
CA SER A 371 8.29 2.13 0.70
C SER A 371 8.95 3.52 0.78
N GLY A 372 9.99 3.71 1.61
CA GLY A 372 10.70 4.99 1.75
C GLY A 372 10.08 5.95 2.77
N MET A 373 9.06 5.52 3.53
CA MET A 373 8.39 6.29 4.58
C MET A 373 8.85 5.89 5.98
N GLY A 374 10.02 5.26 6.10
CA GLY A 374 10.56 4.74 7.35
C GLY A 374 10.65 5.80 8.44
N GLY A 375 10.08 5.49 9.61
CA GLY A 375 10.02 6.40 10.75
C GLY A 375 9.07 7.58 10.60
N LYS A 376 8.34 7.69 9.49
CA LYS A 376 7.31 8.70 9.25
C LYS A 376 5.90 8.12 9.25
N ALA A 377 5.67 6.95 8.65
CA ALA A 377 4.38 6.29 8.62
C ALA A 377 4.44 4.93 9.32
N GLY A 378 3.29 4.41 9.76
CA GLY A 378 3.18 3.10 10.39
C GLY A 378 3.83 2.99 11.78
N VAL A 379 4.19 4.11 12.40
CA VAL A 379 4.88 4.17 13.68
C VAL A 379 4.43 5.39 14.48
N LEU A 380 4.27 5.23 15.81
CA LEU A 380 3.99 6.34 16.73
C LEU A 380 5.29 6.74 17.45
N LYS A 381 5.94 7.77 16.96
CA LYS A 381 7.11 8.39 17.59
C LYS A 381 7.18 9.87 17.23
N ALA A 382 7.89 10.66 18.01
CA ALA A 382 8.07 12.08 17.74
C ALA A 382 8.61 12.31 16.32
N GLY A 383 7.95 13.20 15.55
CA GLY A 383 8.26 13.51 14.16
C GLY A 383 7.61 12.60 13.12
N ALA A 384 6.87 11.56 13.53
CA ALA A 384 6.04 10.75 12.62
C ALA A 384 4.74 11.47 12.26
N LEU A 385 4.11 11.06 11.17
CA LEU A 385 2.79 11.54 10.77
C LEU A 385 1.75 11.19 11.85
N GLY A 386 0.79 12.07 12.05
CA GLY A 386 -0.29 11.92 13.01
C GLY A 386 -1.36 10.92 12.58
N ASP A 387 -0.93 9.77 12.08
CA ASP A 387 -1.79 8.67 11.66
C ASP A 387 -2.03 7.75 12.85
N VAL A 388 -3.22 7.82 13.45
CA VAL A 388 -3.58 7.09 14.67
C VAL A 388 -4.90 6.37 14.48
N VAL A 389 -5.00 5.12 14.94
CA VAL A 389 -6.22 4.32 14.90
C VAL A 389 -6.57 3.83 16.29
N MET A 390 -7.81 4.03 16.71
CA MET A 390 -8.40 3.43 17.90
C MET A 390 -9.27 2.23 17.51
N TRP A 391 -9.21 1.16 18.29
CA TRP A 391 -9.88 -0.11 18.00
C TRP A 391 -10.77 -0.54 19.17
N ASP A 392 -11.83 -1.28 18.86
CA ASP A 392 -12.72 -1.88 19.86
C ASP A 392 -12.15 -3.17 20.49
N GLY A 393 -11.08 -3.74 19.89
CA GLY A 393 -10.42 -4.95 20.36
C GLY A 393 -8.98 -5.05 19.82
N ASP A 394 -8.36 -6.23 19.92
CA ASP A 394 -7.02 -6.47 19.38
C ASP A 394 -7.02 -6.27 17.84
N PRO A 395 -6.21 -5.35 17.30
CA PRO A 395 -6.19 -5.06 15.87
C PRO A 395 -5.76 -6.24 14.98
N LEU A 396 -5.21 -7.32 15.53
CA LEU A 396 -4.87 -8.53 14.79
C LEU A 396 -5.96 -9.61 14.86
N GLU A 397 -7.07 -9.35 15.54
CA GLU A 397 -8.23 -10.23 15.56
C GLU A 397 -9.27 -9.83 14.51
N VAL A 398 -9.83 -10.81 13.81
CA VAL A 398 -10.78 -10.58 12.70
C VAL A 398 -12.05 -9.84 13.12
N GLY A 399 -12.47 -10.01 14.39
CA GLY A 399 -13.66 -9.37 14.92
C GLY A 399 -13.45 -7.92 15.32
N SER A 400 -12.22 -7.42 15.37
CA SER A 400 -11.92 -6.05 15.80
C SER A 400 -12.03 -5.07 14.65
N VAL A 401 -12.63 -3.90 14.95
CA VAL A 401 -12.79 -2.82 13.96
C VAL A 401 -12.30 -1.49 14.52
N PRO A 402 -11.83 -0.57 13.67
CA PRO A 402 -11.54 0.78 14.08
C PRO A 402 -12.79 1.50 14.58
N THR A 403 -12.68 2.16 15.72
CA THR A 403 -13.70 3.07 16.25
C THR A 403 -13.44 4.52 15.85
N ARG A 404 -12.16 4.89 15.68
CA ARG A 404 -11.71 6.20 15.18
C ARG A 404 -10.44 6.06 14.36
N VAL A 405 -10.35 6.80 13.29
CA VAL A 405 -9.15 6.86 12.41
C VAL A 405 -8.75 8.33 12.24
N PHE A 406 -7.49 8.63 12.51
CA PHE A 406 -6.89 9.93 12.27
C PHE A 406 -5.80 9.79 11.20
N ILE A 407 -5.82 10.68 10.20
CA ILE A 407 -4.78 10.76 9.17
C ILE A 407 -4.21 12.18 9.21
N GLY A 408 -2.91 12.31 9.45
CA GLY A 408 -2.29 13.61 9.64
C GLY A 408 -2.92 14.45 10.76
N GLY A 409 -3.44 13.81 11.83
CA GLY A 409 -4.13 14.46 12.93
C GLY A 409 -5.57 14.89 12.63
N VAL A 410 -6.10 14.59 11.46
CA VAL A 410 -7.50 14.85 11.08
C VAL A 410 -8.32 13.60 11.26
N GLU A 411 -9.41 13.68 12.05
CA GLU A 411 -10.33 12.56 12.22
C GLU A 411 -11.09 12.29 10.92
N GLN A 412 -11.13 11.03 10.51
CA GLN A 412 -11.75 10.59 9.29
C GLN A 412 -13.12 9.98 9.52
N SER A 413 -14.05 10.23 8.59
CA SER A 413 -15.33 9.48 8.56
C SER A 413 -15.07 8.01 8.25
N LEU A 414 -15.74 7.13 8.98
CA LEU A 414 -15.74 5.68 8.72
C LEU A 414 -16.91 5.24 7.83
N GLU A 415 -17.76 6.17 7.43
CA GLU A 415 -18.89 5.91 6.54
C GLU A 415 -18.39 5.60 5.13
N ASN A 416 -18.98 4.58 4.51
CA ASN A 416 -18.72 4.17 3.14
C ASN A 416 -19.93 3.39 2.59
N HIS A 417 -19.89 2.98 1.33
CA HIS A 417 -21.00 2.27 0.72
C HIS A 417 -21.38 0.95 1.43
N GLN A 418 -20.39 0.27 2.04
CA GLN A 418 -20.65 -0.99 2.76
C GLN A 418 -21.37 -0.74 4.08
N THR A 419 -21.00 0.34 4.82
CA THR A 419 -21.75 0.73 6.02
C THR A 419 -23.17 1.18 5.68
N GLY A 420 -23.34 1.94 4.59
CA GLY A 420 -24.66 2.33 4.11
C GLY A 420 -25.53 1.14 3.68
N LEU A 421 -24.95 0.11 3.05
CA LEU A 421 -25.65 -1.12 2.74
C LEU A 421 -25.99 -1.92 4.00
N ARG A 422 -25.05 -2.03 4.95
CA ARG A 422 -25.29 -2.69 6.23
C ARG A 422 -26.47 -2.04 6.94
N ASP A 423 -26.45 -0.74 7.10
CA ASP A 423 -27.46 0.01 7.87
C ASP A 423 -28.85 -0.09 7.22
N ARG A 424 -28.91 -0.21 5.87
CA ARG A 424 -30.15 -0.45 5.13
C ARG A 424 -30.75 -1.84 5.34
N TYR A 425 -29.90 -2.87 5.53
CA TYR A 425 -30.35 -4.26 5.54
C TYR A 425 -30.15 -4.98 6.87
N ILE A 426 -29.68 -4.28 7.93
CA ILE A 426 -29.39 -4.91 9.23
C ILE A 426 -30.70 -5.27 10.00
N ASP A 427 -31.77 -4.54 9.77
CA ASP A 427 -33.09 -4.87 10.30
C ASP A 427 -33.96 -5.55 9.22
N LEU A 428 -35.13 -6.05 9.65
CA LEU A 428 -36.08 -6.71 8.76
C LEU A 428 -37.22 -5.77 8.31
N ASP A 429 -37.16 -4.48 8.66
CA ASP A 429 -38.12 -3.49 8.19
C ASP A 429 -37.86 -3.15 6.72
N GLU A 430 -38.88 -3.42 5.90
CA GLU A 430 -38.78 -3.16 4.45
C GLU A 430 -39.31 -1.78 4.05
N SER A 431 -39.82 -0.98 4.99
CA SER A 431 -40.48 0.30 4.70
C SER A 431 -39.54 1.37 4.18
N ASP A 432 -38.27 1.30 4.57
CA ASP A 432 -37.20 2.24 4.18
C ASP A 432 -36.36 1.77 2.96
N ARG A 433 -36.62 0.55 2.45
CA ARG A 433 -35.90 0.03 1.27
C ARG A 433 -36.40 0.74 0.00
N PRO A 434 -35.48 1.13 -0.92
CA PRO A 434 -35.89 1.61 -2.22
C PRO A 434 -36.71 0.52 -2.92
N LYS A 435 -37.93 0.83 -3.30
CA LYS A 435 -38.72 -0.10 -4.11
C LYS A 435 -38.06 -0.26 -5.45
N ALA A 436 -37.74 -1.50 -5.83
CA ALA A 436 -37.15 -1.81 -7.12
C ALA A 436 -38.09 -1.49 -8.30
N TYR A 437 -39.42 -1.55 -8.01
CA TYR A 437 -40.48 -1.31 -8.98
C TYR A 437 -41.66 -0.57 -8.30
N ASP A 438 -41.77 0.71 -8.57
CA ASP A 438 -43.02 1.46 -8.32
C ASP A 438 -43.80 1.49 -9.64
N TRP A 439 -44.85 0.66 -9.71
CA TRP A 439 -45.77 0.61 -10.85
C TRP A 439 -46.95 1.52 -10.62
#